data_8027f0d640dc69b299d731952ad539ca
#
_entry.id   8027f0d640dc69b299d731952ad539ca
#
_cell.length_a   1.000
_cell.length_b   1.000
_cell.length_c   1.000
_cell.angle_alpha   90.00
_cell.angle_beta   90.00
_cell.angle_gamma   90.00
#
_symmetry.space_group_name_H-M   'P 1'
#
loop_
_entity.id
_entity.type
_entity.pdbx_description
1 polymer ?
#
loop_
_entity_poly.entity_id
_entity_poly.type
_entity_poly.pdbx_seq_one_letter_code
_entity_poly.pdbx_strand_id
1 'polypeptide(L)'
;ITSLLVSAYPAAFPVMMAEMASDNAMDNGPLFSVEFQSQEDAYLWQDIVTDTDEDAPQGLWDACYLAIASANHALQAIETMGNPSSLAPQRGEALICRAYGHFILANTFCEAYNYETASKKLGIPYAINPETEVSPDYIRGTLEETFSKIAADIQEGLPLIDDNLYSVPKYHFNKKAGYAFATRFYLYY
;
A
#
# COMPACT_ATOMS: atom_id res chain seq x y z
N ILE A 1 -12.30 16.39 -1.02
CA ILE A 1 -11.52 15.39 -1.77
C ILE A 1 -10.03 15.54 -1.46
N THR A 2 -9.44 16.73 -1.64
CA THR A 2 -8.00 16.94 -1.40
C THR A 2 -7.56 16.54 0.03
N SER A 3 -8.38 16.81 1.05
CA SER A 3 -8.09 16.39 2.43
C SER A 3 -8.13 14.87 2.62
N LEU A 4 -8.98 14.15 1.90
CA LEU A 4 -8.99 12.68 1.88
C LEU A 4 -7.72 12.12 1.25
N LEU A 5 -7.20 12.79 0.21
CA LEU A 5 -5.97 12.37 -0.46
C LEU A 5 -4.74 12.51 0.44
N VAL A 6 -4.71 13.50 1.34
CA VAL A 6 -3.62 13.62 2.33
C VAL A 6 -3.55 12.38 3.25
N SER A 7 -4.70 11.77 3.55
CA SER A 7 -4.79 10.53 4.36
C SER A 7 -4.70 9.25 3.53
N ALA A 8 -4.55 9.34 2.21
CA ALA A 8 -4.46 8.19 1.33
C ALA A 8 -3.03 7.62 1.17
N TYR A 9 -2.13 8.01 2.06
CA TYR A 9 -0.76 7.50 2.14
C TYR A 9 -0.62 6.68 3.42
N PRO A 10 -0.04 5.46 3.36
CA PRO A 10 0.21 4.66 4.56
C PRO A 10 1.10 5.41 5.54
N ALA A 11 0.75 5.41 6.82
CA ALA A 11 1.53 6.02 7.89
C ALA A 11 2.64 5.10 8.42
N ALA A 12 2.64 3.81 8.06
CA ALA A 12 3.64 2.82 8.45
C ALA A 12 4.35 2.25 7.21
N PHE A 13 5.59 1.78 7.39
CA PHE A 13 6.42 1.19 6.34
C PHE A 13 7.14 -0.06 6.88
N PRO A 14 7.36 -1.09 6.05
CA PRO A 14 7.98 -2.35 6.50
C PRO A 14 9.51 -2.25 6.64
N VAL A 15 10.08 -1.03 6.73
CA VAL A 15 11.53 -0.83 6.64
C VAL A 15 12.25 -1.47 7.81
N MET A 16 11.82 -1.21 9.05
CA MET A 16 12.49 -1.72 10.24
C MET A 16 12.43 -3.25 10.29
N MET A 17 11.24 -3.82 10.08
CA MET A 17 11.04 -5.27 10.06
C MET A 17 11.87 -5.93 8.94
N ALA A 18 11.92 -5.33 7.75
CA ALA A 18 12.71 -5.85 6.64
C ALA A 18 14.22 -5.76 6.89
N GLU A 19 14.71 -4.67 7.51
CA GLU A 19 16.12 -4.52 7.88
C GLU A 19 16.52 -5.49 8.99
N MET A 20 15.68 -5.69 10.01
CA MET A 20 15.96 -6.67 11.06
C MET A 20 16.02 -8.11 10.55
N ALA A 21 15.21 -8.45 9.55
CA ALA A 21 15.23 -9.76 8.90
C ALA A 21 16.31 -9.92 7.80
N SER A 22 17.14 -8.90 7.58
CA SER A 22 18.17 -8.88 6.54
C SER A 22 19.57 -9.13 7.09
N ASP A 23 20.56 -9.29 6.19
CA ASP A 23 21.98 -9.41 6.52
C ASP A 23 22.60 -8.09 7.05
N ASN A 24 21.84 -7.00 7.05
CA ASN A 24 22.32 -5.68 7.49
C ASN A 24 22.29 -5.53 9.02
N ALA A 25 21.52 -6.36 9.73
CA ALA A 25 21.44 -6.36 11.18
C ALA A 25 22.38 -7.38 11.81
N MET A 26 23.00 -7.01 12.95
CA MET A 26 23.90 -7.87 13.71
C MET A 26 23.65 -7.71 15.20
N ASP A 27 23.58 -8.82 15.93
CA ASP A 27 23.52 -8.82 17.38
C ASP A 27 24.82 -8.24 17.99
N ASN A 28 24.68 -7.21 18.81
CA ASN A 28 25.80 -6.57 19.52
C ASN A 28 26.12 -7.24 20.87
N GLY A 29 25.46 -8.36 21.20
CA GLY A 29 25.72 -9.14 22.40
C GLY A 29 24.86 -8.76 23.58
N PRO A 30 25.12 -9.34 24.78
CA PRO A 30 24.20 -9.39 25.90
C PRO A 30 23.92 -8.04 26.61
N LEU A 31 24.65 -7.00 26.23
CA LEU A 31 24.42 -5.65 26.78
C LEU A 31 23.43 -4.81 25.95
N PHE A 32 23.01 -5.35 24.81
CA PHE A 32 22.02 -4.72 23.93
C PHE A 32 20.65 -5.35 24.19
N SER A 33 19.64 -4.53 24.38
CA SER A 33 18.24 -4.99 24.41
C SER A 33 17.48 -4.33 23.27
N VAL A 34 16.65 -5.12 22.57
CA VAL A 34 15.73 -4.58 21.60
C VAL A 34 14.62 -3.80 22.31
N GLU A 35 14.11 -2.77 21.64
CA GLU A 35 13.02 -1.96 22.21
C GLU A 35 11.67 -2.71 22.11
N PHE A 36 11.48 -3.45 21.03
CA PHE A 36 10.23 -4.16 20.73
C PHE A 36 10.49 -5.63 20.40
N GLN A 37 9.62 -6.51 20.89
CA GLN A 37 9.71 -7.95 20.65
C GLN A 37 9.61 -8.31 19.17
N SER A 38 8.79 -7.56 18.40
CA SER A 38 8.67 -7.73 16.94
C SER A 38 9.99 -7.62 16.19
N GLN A 39 10.89 -6.75 16.66
CA GLN A 39 12.22 -6.58 16.06
C GLN A 39 13.12 -7.80 16.33
N GLU A 40 13.07 -8.35 17.55
CA GLU A 40 13.80 -9.58 17.88
C GLU A 40 13.26 -10.76 17.10
N ASP A 41 11.94 -10.92 17.04
CA ASP A 41 11.27 -12.00 16.30
C ASP A 41 11.62 -11.92 14.81
N ALA A 42 11.61 -10.69 14.21
CA ALA A 42 12.05 -10.49 12.83
C ALA A 42 13.52 -10.87 12.61
N TYR A 43 14.41 -10.45 13.51
CA TYR A 43 15.84 -10.80 13.44
C TYR A 43 16.08 -12.30 13.54
N LEU A 44 15.34 -12.99 14.40
CA LEU A 44 15.43 -14.44 14.60
C LEU A 44 14.60 -15.26 13.62
N TRP A 45 13.90 -14.62 12.67
CA TRP A 45 12.99 -15.26 11.71
C TRP A 45 11.90 -16.08 12.39
N GLN A 46 11.39 -15.58 13.52
CA GLN A 46 10.28 -16.15 14.27
C GLN A 46 8.95 -15.53 13.84
N ASP A 47 7.85 -16.23 14.13
CA ASP A 47 6.52 -15.70 13.87
C ASP A 47 6.21 -14.50 14.79
N ILE A 48 5.94 -13.34 14.20
CA ILE A 48 5.51 -12.15 14.91
C ILE A 48 4.01 -12.26 15.17
N VAL A 49 3.61 -12.73 16.34
CA VAL A 49 2.22 -13.16 16.63
C VAL A 49 1.37 -12.08 17.26
N THR A 50 1.97 -11.21 18.06
CA THR A 50 1.23 -10.13 18.76
C THR A 50 2.12 -8.93 18.86
N ASP A 51 1.72 -7.85 18.19
CA ASP A 51 2.43 -6.63 18.42
C ASP A 51 1.56 -5.42 18.11
N THR A 52 1.58 -4.48 19.03
CA THR A 52 0.94 -3.18 18.92
C THR A 52 1.91 -2.10 18.46
N ASP A 53 3.14 -2.48 18.11
CA ASP A 53 4.18 -1.56 17.68
C ASP A 53 3.87 -1.01 16.29
N GLU A 54 4.25 0.24 16.06
CA GLU A 54 4.05 0.90 14.77
C GLU A 54 4.75 0.17 13.60
N ASP A 55 5.87 -0.52 13.90
CA ASP A 55 6.65 -1.28 12.92
C ASP A 55 6.22 -2.75 12.78
N ALA A 56 5.22 -3.19 13.56
CA ALA A 56 4.70 -4.55 13.50
C ALA A 56 3.88 -4.81 12.21
N PRO A 57 3.78 -6.09 11.76
CA PRO A 57 2.97 -6.45 10.60
C PRO A 57 1.53 -5.97 10.66
N GLN A 58 0.89 -6.03 11.84
CA GLN A 58 -0.48 -5.55 12.05
C GLN A 58 -0.58 -4.04 11.84
N GLY A 59 0.35 -3.25 12.39
CA GLY A 59 0.38 -1.80 12.19
C GLY A 59 0.51 -1.40 10.72
N LEU A 60 1.36 -2.10 9.98
CA LEU A 60 1.51 -1.89 8.54
C LEU A 60 0.22 -2.26 7.77
N TRP A 61 -0.41 -3.38 8.12
CA TRP A 61 -1.66 -3.83 7.52
C TRP A 61 -2.75 -2.78 7.69
N ASP A 62 -2.97 -2.34 8.92
CA ASP A 62 -3.99 -1.36 9.27
C ASP A 62 -3.73 -0.01 8.61
N ALA A 63 -2.49 0.48 8.62
CA ALA A 63 -2.10 1.73 7.99
C ALA A 63 -2.34 1.72 6.47
N CYS A 64 -2.02 0.61 5.79
CA CYS A 64 -2.25 0.47 4.36
C CYS A 64 -3.75 0.44 4.03
N TYR A 65 -4.57 -0.33 4.75
CA TYR A 65 -6.01 -0.37 4.49
C TYR A 65 -6.72 0.93 4.86
N LEU A 66 -6.27 1.66 5.87
CA LEU A 66 -6.77 3.00 6.18
C LEU A 66 -6.50 3.98 5.04
N ALA A 67 -5.29 3.94 4.47
CA ALA A 67 -4.94 4.75 3.30
C ALA A 67 -5.79 4.38 2.07
N ILE A 68 -5.97 3.07 1.81
CA ILE A 68 -6.82 2.56 0.73
C ILE A 68 -8.28 3.00 0.93
N ALA A 69 -8.82 2.93 2.14
CA ALA A 69 -10.16 3.40 2.46
C ALA A 69 -10.32 4.89 2.14
N SER A 70 -9.33 5.72 2.50
CA SER A 70 -9.32 7.15 2.20
C SER A 70 -9.32 7.41 0.68
N ALA A 71 -8.53 6.65 -0.09
CA ALA A 71 -8.52 6.71 -1.55
C ALA A 71 -9.87 6.31 -2.15
N ASN A 72 -10.49 5.23 -1.64
CA ASN A 72 -11.80 4.76 -2.09
C ASN A 72 -12.91 5.78 -1.81
N HIS A 73 -12.90 6.44 -0.64
CA HIS A 73 -13.83 7.53 -0.34
C HIS A 73 -13.67 8.72 -1.30
N ALA A 74 -12.44 9.08 -1.65
CA ALA A 74 -12.18 10.12 -2.64
C ALA A 74 -12.72 9.73 -4.03
N LEU A 75 -12.46 8.49 -4.47
CA LEU A 75 -12.96 7.96 -5.75
C LEU A 75 -14.49 7.93 -5.78
N GLN A 76 -15.14 7.43 -4.74
CA GLN A 76 -16.60 7.41 -4.64
C GLN A 76 -17.21 8.82 -4.67
N ALA A 77 -16.60 9.78 -3.95
CA ALA A 77 -17.08 11.16 -3.96
C ALA A 77 -16.97 11.78 -5.37
N ILE A 78 -15.89 11.52 -6.11
CA ILE A 78 -15.71 11.99 -7.49
C ILE A 78 -16.73 11.33 -8.42
N GLU A 79 -16.95 10.03 -8.29
CA GLU A 79 -17.95 9.28 -9.06
C GLU A 79 -19.37 9.80 -8.82
N THR A 80 -19.73 10.04 -7.56
CA THR A 80 -21.06 10.61 -7.18
C THR A 80 -21.29 11.98 -7.82
N MET A 81 -20.22 12.76 -8.05
CA MET A 81 -20.30 14.04 -8.78
C MET A 81 -20.31 13.89 -10.31
N GLY A 82 -20.33 12.66 -10.83
CA GLY A 82 -20.35 12.35 -12.26
C GLY A 82 -18.96 12.43 -12.93
N ASN A 83 -17.89 12.21 -12.21
CA ASN A 83 -16.51 12.22 -12.71
C ASN A 83 -16.16 13.51 -13.50
N PRO A 84 -16.33 14.70 -12.93
CA PRO A 84 -16.07 15.93 -13.67
C PRO A 84 -14.59 16.05 -14.04
N SER A 85 -14.31 16.53 -15.25
CA SER A 85 -12.93 16.67 -15.75
C SER A 85 -12.05 17.57 -14.87
N SER A 86 -12.64 18.51 -14.13
CA SER A 86 -11.93 19.35 -13.17
C SER A 86 -11.36 18.58 -11.97
N LEU A 87 -11.86 17.37 -11.69
CA LEU A 87 -11.38 16.50 -10.63
C LEU A 87 -10.56 15.30 -11.16
N ALA A 88 -10.26 15.28 -12.46
CA ALA A 88 -9.46 14.21 -13.05
C ALA A 88 -8.09 14.05 -12.39
N PRO A 89 -7.33 15.10 -12.02
CA PRO A 89 -6.06 14.95 -11.33
C PRO A 89 -6.19 14.31 -9.93
N GLN A 90 -7.21 14.69 -9.16
CA GLN A 90 -7.47 14.08 -7.85
C GLN A 90 -7.90 12.63 -7.99
N ARG A 91 -8.67 12.29 -9.03
CA ARG A 91 -9.01 10.91 -9.36
C ARG A 91 -7.75 10.10 -9.70
N GLY A 92 -6.86 10.68 -10.47
CA GLY A 92 -5.58 10.06 -10.81
C GLY A 92 -4.74 9.76 -9.56
N GLU A 93 -4.58 10.74 -8.67
CA GLU A 93 -3.86 10.56 -7.41
C GLU A 93 -4.51 9.48 -6.54
N ALA A 94 -5.84 9.48 -6.39
CA ALA A 94 -6.54 8.48 -5.58
C ALA A 94 -6.33 7.05 -6.10
N LEU A 95 -6.34 6.83 -7.42
CA LEU A 95 -6.04 5.54 -8.04
C LEU A 95 -4.59 5.11 -7.74
N ILE A 96 -3.62 6.02 -7.87
CA ILE A 96 -2.21 5.72 -7.56
C ILE A 96 -2.02 5.43 -6.08
N CYS A 97 -2.68 6.16 -5.17
CA CYS A 97 -2.63 5.88 -3.72
C CYS A 97 -3.19 4.50 -3.41
N ARG A 98 -4.33 4.12 -4.01
CA ARG A 98 -4.93 2.79 -3.85
C ARG A 98 -4.00 1.69 -4.35
N ALA A 99 -3.44 1.86 -5.54
CA ALA A 99 -2.46 0.94 -6.11
C ALA A 99 -1.24 0.78 -5.21
N TYR A 100 -0.72 1.88 -4.67
CA TYR A 100 0.46 1.90 -3.81
C TYR A 100 0.23 1.15 -2.49
N GLY A 101 -0.91 1.40 -1.81
CA GLY A 101 -1.27 0.67 -0.59
C GLY A 101 -1.36 -0.84 -0.82
N HIS A 102 -2.07 -1.26 -1.88
CA HIS A 102 -2.17 -2.68 -2.22
C HIS A 102 -0.83 -3.29 -2.66
N PHE A 103 0.04 -2.53 -3.32
CA PHE A 103 1.37 -3.00 -3.69
C PHE A 103 2.25 -3.26 -2.47
N ILE A 104 2.23 -2.37 -1.46
CA ILE A 104 2.95 -2.60 -0.19
C ILE A 104 2.42 -3.88 0.47
N LEU A 105 1.10 -4.01 0.62
CA LEU A 105 0.47 -5.19 1.21
C LEU A 105 0.85 -6.47 0.47
N ALA A 106 0.76 -6.48 -0.86
CA ALA A 106 1.07 -7.66 -1.66
C ALA A 106 2.53 -8.09 -1.52
N ASN A 107 3.47 -7.13 -1.53
CA ASN A 107 4.90 -7.45 -1.37
C ASN A 107 5.28 -7.88 0.05
N THR A 108 4.51 -7.50 1.06
CA THR A 108 4.81 -7.86 2.46
C THR A 108 4.13 -9.15 2.87
N PHE A 109 2.89 -9.39 2.43
CA PHE A 109 2.05 -10.47 2.96
C PHE A 109 1.75 -11.60 1.95
N CYS A 110 2.29 -11.51 0.74
CA CYS A 110 2.16 -12.57 -0.25
C CYS A 110 3.54 -13.12 -0.66
N GLU A 111 3.51 -14.26 -1.35
CA GLU A 111 4.71 -14.76 -2.03
C GLU A 111 5.17 -13.77 -3.12
N ALA A 112 6.45 -13.82 -3.48
CA ALA A 112 6.96 -13.06 -4.60
C ALA A 112 6.18 -13.39 -5.90
N TYR A 113 5.85 -12.36 -6.68
CA TYR A 113 5.12 -12.57 -7.92
C TYR A 113 5.93 -13.41 -8.90
N ASN A 114 5.28 -14.44 -9.44
CA ASN A 114 5.82 -15.26 -10.50
C ASN A 114 4.69 -15.56 -11.49
N TYR A 115 4.84 -15.13 -12.72
CA TYR A 115 3.86 -15.25 -13.80
C TYR A 115 3.31 -16.69 -13.96
N GLU A 116 4.14 -17.73 -13.81
CA GLU A 116 3.72 -19.12 -14.01
C GLU A 116 2.84 -19.65 -12.87
N THR A 117 2.94 -19.06 -11.67
CA THR A 117 2.31 -19.57 -10.46
C THR A 117 1.31 -18.63 -9.81
N ALA A 118 1.32 -17.33 -10.15
CA ALA A 118 0.52 -16.30 -9.51
C ALA A 118 -0.99 -16.57 -9.51
N SER A 119 -1.51 -17.25 -10.55
CA SER A 119 -2.92 -17.65 -10.64
C SER A 119 -3.35 -18.71 -9.62
N LYS A 120 -2.38 -19.39 -8.99
CA LYS A 120 -2.61 -20.43 -7.98
C LYS A 120 -2.23 -19.99 -6.55
N LYS A 121 -1.64 -18.80 -6.41
CA LYS A 121 -1.22 -18.23 -5.13
C LYS A 121 -2.25 -17.26 -4.63
N LEU A 122 -2.39 -17.17 -3.30
CA LEU A 122 -3.30 -16.21 -2.69
C LEU A 122 -2.68 -14.80 -2.71
N GLY A 123 -3.49 -13.85 -3.16
CA GLY A 123 -3.22 -12.43 -3.04
C GLY A 123 -3.71 -11.86 -1.71
N ILE A 124 -3.99 -10.57 -1.68
CA ILE A 124 -4.63 -9.85 -0.58
C ILE A 124 -6.07 -9.50 -0.96
N PRO A 125 -6.96 -9.16 0.00
CA PRO A 125 -8.23 -8.53 -0.30
C PRO A 125 -8.02 -7.21 -1.05
N TYR A 126 -8.53 -7.09 -2.27
CA TYR A 126 -8.41 -5.85 -3.06
C TYR A 126 -9.65 -4.99 -2.86
N ALA A 127 -9.58 -4.04 -1.92
CA ALA A 127 -10.68 -3.16 -1.58
C ALA A 127 -10.82 -2.03 -2.61
N ILE A 128 -11.98 -1.96 -3.28
CA ILE A 128 -12.30 -0.94 -4.31
C ILE A 128 -13.41 0.02 -3.91
N ASN A 129 -14.18 -0.33 -2.89
CA ASN A 129 -15.30 0.46 -2.39
C ASN A 129 -15.05 0.89 -0.94
N PRO A 130 -15.59 2.03 -0.50
CA PRO A 130 -15.67 2.35 0.91
C PRO A 130 -16.48 1.31 1.67
N GLU A 131 -16.05 0.99 2.88
CA GLU A 131 -16.79 0.11 3.76
C GLU A 131 -18.06 0.79 4.27
N THR A 132 -19.18 0.10 4.18
CA THR A 132 -20.49 0.55 4.67
C THR A 132 -21.01 -0.30 5.83
N GLU A 133 -20.33 -1.41 6.12
CA GLU A 133 -20.66 -2.38 7.16
C GLU A 133 -19.51 -2.53 8.14
N VAL A 134 -19.84 -2.87 9.38
CA VAL A 134 -18.83 -3.21 10.40
C VAL A 134 -18.36 -4.65 10.16
N SER A 135 -17.07 -4.85 9.96
CA SER A 135 -16.44 -6.15 9.69
C SER A 135 -17.04 -6.87 8.46
N PRO A 136 -16.94 -6.30 7.26
CA PRO A 136 -17.35 -7.00 6.04
C PRO A 136 -16.48 -8.24 5.80
N ASP A 137 -17.07 -9.27 5.19
CA ASP A 137 -16.34 -10.46 4.77
C ASP A 137 -15.45 -10.15 3.57
N TYR A 138 -14.15 -10.22 3.75
CA TYR A 138 -13.18 -10.04 2.68
C TYR A 138 -12.70 -11.37 2.11
N ILE A 139 -12.77 -11.51 0.80
CA ILE A 139 -12.26 -12.67 0.07
C ILE A 139 -10.90 -12.31 -0.53
N ARG A 140 -9.90 -13.13 -0.28
CA ARG A 140 -8.61 -13.06 -0.97
C ARG A 140 -8.77 -13.63 -2.37
N GLY A 141 -8.48 -12.81 -3.37
CA GLY A 141 -8.31 -13.27 -4.74
C GLY A 141 -6.95 -13.93 -4.96
N THR A 142 -6.62 -14.21 -6.20
CA THR A 142 -5.29 -14.71 -6.57
C THR A 142 -4.27 -13.57 -6.56
N LEU A 143 -3.00 -13.94 -6.49
CA LEU A 143 -1.90 -13.00 -6.62
C LEU A 143 -1.89 -12.33 -8.00
N GLU A 144 -2.21 -13.09 -9.06
CA GLU A 144 -2.38 -12.57 -10.42
C GLU A 144 -3.46 -11.48 -10.49
N GLU A 145 -4.66 -11.75 -9.91
CA GLU A 145 -5.74 -10.76 -9.85
C GLU A 145 -5.34 -9.50 -9.08
N THR A 146 -4.60 -9.67 -7.97
CA THR A 146 -4.10 -8.56 -7.16
C THR A 146 -3.18 -7.66 -7.98
N PHE A 147 -2.15 -8.22 -8.63
CA PHE A 147 -1.21 -7.45 -9.43
C PHE A 147 -1.86 -6.86 -10.68
N SER A 148 -2.79 -7.57 -11.32
CA SER A 148 -3.57 -7.05 -12.45
C SER A 148 -4.40 -5.83 -12.08
N LYS A 149 -5.03 -5.82 -10.90
CA LYS A 149 -5.81 -4.67 -10.40
C LYS A 149 -4.92 -3.48 -10.05
N ILE A 150 -3.74 -3.72 -9.44
CA ILE A 150 -2.74 -2.68 -9.20
C ILE A 150 -2.30 -2.05 -10.54
N ALA A 151 -2.01 -2.89 -11.55
CA ALA A 151 -1.63 -2.42 -12.87
C ALA A 151 -2.72 -1.56 -13.52
N ALA A 152 -3.99 -1.97 -13.40
CA ALA A 152 -5.13 -1.22 -13.93
C ALA A 152 -5.26 0.16 -13.27
N ASP A 153 -5.14 0.24 -11.95
CA ASP A 153 -5.18 1.52 -11.22
C ASP A 153 -4.02 2.44 -11.64
N ILE A 154 -2.81 1.90 -11.84
CA ILE A 154 -1.66 2.67 -12.32
C ILE A 154 -1.90 3.18 -13.74
N GLN A 155 -2.35 2.30 -14.65
CA GLN A 155 -2.57 2.65 -16.07
C GLN A 155 -3.66 3.72 -16.22
N GLU A 156 -4.71 3.65 -15.41
CA GLU A 156 -5.79 4.64 -15.42
C GLU A 156 -5.39 5.93 -14.71
N GLY A 157 -4.74 5.84 -13.55
CA GLY A 157 -4.47 6.99 -12.68
C GLY A 157 -3.32 7.86 -13.18
N LEU A 158 -2.22 7.25 -13.63
CA LEU A 158 -0.99 7.97 -13.97
C LEU A 158 -1.15 9.06 -15.04
N PRO A 159 -1.91 8.85 -16.14
CA PRO A 159 -2.13 9.88 -17.15
C PRO A 159 -2.93 11.09 -16.65
N LEU A 160 -3.71 10.92 -15.58
CA LEU A 160 -4.59 11.95 -15.03
C LEU A 160 -3.87 12.94 -14.10
N ILE A 161 -2.69 12.58 -13.58
CA ILE A 161 -1.95 13.43 -12.64
C ILE A 161 -1.54 14.74 -13.31
N ASP A 162 -1.83 15.86 -12.63
CA ASP A 162 -1.40 17.21 -13.03
C ASP A 162 -0.72 17.93 -11.87
N ASP A 163 0.59 18.15 -12.00
CA ASP A 163 1.44 18.77 -10.97
C ASP A 163 1.05 20.24 -10.70
N ASN A 164 0.38 20.91 -11.65
CA ASN A 164 -0.05 22.29 -11.50
C ASN A 164 -1.18 22.48 -10.48
N LEU A 165 -1.86 21.40 -10.13
CA LEU A 165 -2.96 21.45 -9.17
C LEU A 165 -2.49 21.62 -7.72
N TYR A 166 -1.27 21.17 -7.41
CA TYR A 166 -0.79 21.09 -6.03
C TYR A 166 0.01 22.32 -5.63
N SER A 167 -0.42 22.98 -4.54
CA SER A 167 0.36 24.08 -3.93
C SER A 167 1.67 23.56 -3.31
N VAL A 168 1.70 22.33 -2.85
CA VAL A 168 2.88 21.63 -2.30
C VAL A 168 3.00 20.23 -2.90
N PRO A 169 3.55 20.10 -4.13
CA PRO A 169 3.57 18.81 -4.84
C PRO A 169 4.28 17.67 -4.12
N LYS A 170 5.16 17.97 -3.14
CA LYS A 170 5.91 16.96 -2.39
C LYS A 170 5.04 16.12 -1.43
N TYR A 171 3.83 16.58 -1.12
CA TYR A 171 2.86 15.85 -0.29
C TYR A 171 1.87 15.01 -1.10
N HIS A 172 2.07 14.93 -2.42
CA HIS A 172 1.17 14.27 -3.34
C HIS A 172 1.91 13.34 -4.30
N PHE A 173 1.23 12.36 -4.87
CA PHE A 173 1.76 11.66 -6.04
C PHE A 173 1.77 12.62 -7.23
N ASN A 174 2.84 13.41 -7.33
CA ASN A 174 3.12 14.17 -8.52
C ASN A 174 3.58 13.22 -9.66
N LYS A 175 3.68 13.72 -10.89
CA LYS A 175 4.06 12.90 -12.05
C LYS A 175 5.34 12.11 -11.81
N LYS A 176 6.38 12.73 -11.24
CA LYS A 176 7.67 12.06 -10.99
C LYS A 176 7.52 10.90 -10.01
N ALA A 177 6.81 11.12 -8.91
CA ALA A 177 6.57 10.07 -7.90
C ALA A 177 5.69 8.95 -8.47
N GLY A 178 4.64 9.29 -9.23
CA GLY A 178 3.78 8.30 -9.89
C GLY A 178 4.55 7.43 -10.88
N TYR A 179 5.39 8.02 -11.73
CA TYR A 179 6.24 7.25 -12.66
C TYR A 179 7.32 6.42 -11.94
N ALA A 180 7.90 6.93 -10.86
CA ALA A 180 8.86 6.17 -10.05
C ALA A 180 8.18 4.96 -9.40
N PHE A 181 6.97 5.12 -8.87
CA PHE A 181 6.19 4.01 -8.35
C PHE A 181 5.83 3.00 -9.46
N ALA A 182 5.30 3.46 -10.60
CA ALA A 182 4.99 2.58 -11.72
C ALA A 182 6.22 1.79 -12.18
N THR A 183 7.39 2.42 -12.28
CA THR A 183 8.64 1.74 -12.63
C THR A 183 8.97 0.65 -11.61
N ARG A 184 8.89 0.97 -10.31
CA ARG A 184 9.10 -0.02 -9.25
C ARG A 184 8.10 -1.19 -9.34
N PHE A 185 6.82 -0.90 -9.54
CA PHE A 185 5.79 -1.93 -9.69
C PHE A 185 6.11 -2.89 -10.82
N TYR A 186 6.44 -2.39 -12.02
CA TYR A 186 6.74 -3.22 -13.18
C TYR A 186 8.08 -3.97 -13.11
N LEU A 187 8.92 -3.71 -12.12
CA LEU A 187 10.08 -4.57 -11.81
C LEU A 187 9.68 -5.82 -11.02
N TYR A 188 8.53 -5.80 -10.35
CA TYR A 188 7.99 -6.92 -9.57
C TYR A 188 6.91 -7.71 -10.31
N TYR A 189 6.31 -7.11 -11.35
CA TYR A 189 5.22 -7.67 -12.14
C TYR A 189 5.68 -8.12 -13.52
#